data_d25d86690e22650aed9c82f55c7d04fd
#
_entry.id   d25d86690e22650aed9c82f55c7d04fd
#
_cell.length_a   1.000
_cell.length_b   1.000
_cell.length_c   1.000
_cell.angle_alpha   90.00
_cell.angle_beta   90.00
_cell.angle_gamma   90.00
#
_symmetry.space_group_name_H-M   'P 1'
#
loop_
_entity.id
_entity.type
_entity.pdbx_description
1 polymer ?
#
loop_
_entity_poly.entity_id
_entity_poly.type
_entity_poly.pdbx_seq_one_letter_code
_entity_poly.pdbx_strand_id
1 'polypeptide(L)'
;KKNLEDAATELSINNAKVLDIKSNIQTILSNIKVAESQVKLAQRNLIDSVYRAPFSGKLDNSFIEVGVEVSTGRILGKLLNTLDLSVQFFVGESIYTHLSNILGKDAQVFWKKSNFKKNYSAKVFYIDSAVNKERAGLNIKAKLEEISKNDPIKPGVFVEVVIQGVAIQESFLVDENSIYEDKFIYILE
;
A
#
# COMPACT_ATOMS: atom_id res chain seq x y z
N LYS A 1 48.61 -53.85 38.46
CA LYS A 1 48.40 -53.59 37.05
C LYS A 1 46.98 -53.92 36.62
N LYS A 2 46.50 -55.16 36.90
CA LYS A 2 45.20 -55.63 36.50
C LYS A 2 44.03 -54.71 36.94
N ASN A 3 44.03 -54.25 38.17
CA ASN A 3 43.02 -53.32 38.72
C ASN A 3 42.96 -51.95 38.02
N LEU A 4 44.10 -51.47 37.48
CA LEU A 4 44.17 -50.22 36.74
C LEU A 4 43.60 -50.37 35.30
N GLU A 5 43.84 -51.53 34.68
CA GLU A 5 43.31 -51.84 33.35
C GLU A 5 41.82 -52.06 33.39
N ASP A 6 41.30 -52.74 34.44
CA ASP A 6 39.87 -52.95 34.65
C ASP A 6 39.16 -51.58 34.88
N ALA A 7 39.70 -50.70 35.72
CA ALA A 7 39.16 -49.37 35.95
C ALA A 7 39.18 -48.49 34.67
N ALA A 8 40.25 -48.57 33.87
CA ALA A 8 40.32 -47.83 32.60
C ALA A 8 39.28 -48.29 31.58
N THR A 9 39.02 -49.63 31.57
CA THR A 9 38.00 -50.21 30.68
C THR A 9 36.60 -49.77 31.13
N GLU A 10 36.31 -49.81 32.44
CA GLU A 10 35.04 -49.35 32.99
C GLU A 10 34.78 -47.86 32.71
N LEU A 11 35.82 -47.02 32.85
CA LEU A 11 35.73 -45.61 32.49
C LEU A 11 35.41 -45.38 31.01
N SER A 12 36.03 -46.17 30.13
CA SER A 12 35.80 -46.10 28.71
C SER A 12 34.35 -46.48 28.34
N ILE A 13 33.86 -47.54 28.95
CA ILE A 13 32.43 -47.99 28.78
C ILE A 13 31.47 -46.92 29.29
N ASN A 14 31.72 -46.34 30.44
CA ASN A 14 30.87 -45.30 30.97
C ASN A 14 30.91 -44.03 30.14
N ASN A 15 32.05 -43.62 29.58
CA ASN A 15 32.14 -42.52 28.65
C ASN A 15 31.36 -42.80 27.36
N ALA A 16 31.43 -43.99 26.81
CA ALA A 16 30.64 -44.37 25.64
C ALA A 16 29.13 -44.29 25.92
N LYS A 17 28.68 -44.77 27.10
CA LYS A 17 27.27 -44.63 27.51
C LYS A 17 26.82 -43.19 27.64
N VAL A 18 27.68 -42.31 28.21
CA VAL A 18 27.38 -40.89 28.32
C VAL A 18 27.25 -40.21 26.94
N LEU A 19 28.07 -40.60 25.96
CA LEU A 19 27.96 -40.09 24.58
C LEU A 19 26.68 -40.57 23.91
N ASP A 20 26.31 -41.86 24.11
CA ASP A 20 25.07 -42.42 23.56
C ASP A 20 23.84 -41.72 24.14
N ILE A 21 23.82 -41.50 25.46
CA ILE A 21 22.71 -40.76 26.11
C ILE A 21 22.63 -39.34 25.58
N LYS A 22 23.78 -38.61 25.41
CA LYS A 22 23.78 -37.28 24.83
C LYS A 22 23.22 -37.26 23.40
N SER A 23 23.58 -38.24 22.56
CA SER A 23 23.06 -38.39 21.22
C SER A 23 21.56 -38.61 21.22
N ASN A 24 21.09 -39.48 22.11
CA ASN A 24 19.66 -39.77 22.26
C ASN A 24 18.87 -38.53 22.72
N ILE A 25 19.40 -37.79 23.68
CA ILE A 25 18.80 -36.49 24.10
C ILE A 25 18.71 -35.51 22.91
N GLN A 26 19.76 -35.37 22.12
CA GLN A 26 19.77 -34.49 20.95
C GLN A 26 18.73 -34.90 19.93
N THR A 27 18.56 -36.21 19.70
CA THR A 27 17.54 -36.76 18.81
C THR A 27 16.14 -36.44 19.32
N ILE A 28 15.89 -36.66 20.63
CA ILE A 28 14.60 -36.36 21.26
C ILE A 28 14.28 -34.87 21.16
N LEU A 29 15.25 -34.00 21.45
CA LEU A 29 15.07 -32.53 21.32
C LEU A 29 14.74 -32.13 19.87
N SER A 30 15.36 -32.74 18.91
CA SER A 30 15.06 -32.53 17.48
C SER A 30 13.63 -32.96 17.13
N ASN A 31 13.20 -34.10 17.64
CA ASN A 31 11.84 -34.62 17.43
C ASN A 31 10.79 -33.69 18.09
N ILE A 32 11.05 -33.20 19.29
CA ILE A 32 10.19 -32.21 19.95
C ILE A 32 10.05 -30.97 19.08
N LYS A 33 11.14 -30.43 18.55
CA LYS A 33 11.12 -29.25 17.68
C LYS A 33 10.32 -29.45 16.39
N VAL A 34 10.40 -30.67 15.82
CA VAL A 34 9.59 -31.04 14.65
C VAL A 34 8.09 -31.10 15.03
N ALA A 35 7.75 -31.72 16.15
CA ALA A 35 6.38 -31.81 16.63
C ALA A 35 5.78 -30.43 16.93
N GLU A 36 6.54 -29.55 17.58
CA GLU A 36 6.14 -28.15 17.83
C GLU A 36 5.87 -27.40 16.52
N SER A 37 6.69 -27.62 15.50
CA SER A 37 6.52 -27.02 14.17
C SER A 37 5.24 -27.52 13.50
N GLN A 38 4.93 -28.79 13.65
CA GLN A 38 3.68 -29.39 13.12
C GLN A 38 2.43 -28.82 13.83
N VAL A 39 2.48 -28.68 15.15
CA VAL A 39 1.40 -28.04 15.93
C VAL A 39 1.22 -26.60 15.48
N LYS A 40 2.28 -25.84 15.31
CA LYS A 40 2.22 -24.46 14.84
C LYS A 40 1.63 -24.33 13.43
N LEU A 41 1.95 -25.28 12.55
CA LEU A 41 1.38 -25.33 11.20
C LEU A 41 -0.12 -25.65 11.25
N ALA A 42 -0.53 -26.64 12.05
CA ALA A 42 -1.94 -26.98 12.22
C ALA A 42 -2.76 -25.82 12.82
N GLN A 43 -2.21 -25.11 13.81
CA GLN A 43 -2.83 -23.92 14.38
C GLN A 43 -2.99 -22.81 13.34
N ARG A 44 -1.98 -22.58 12.49
CA ARG A 44 -2.05 -21.60 11.41
C ARG A 44 -3.13 -21.97 10.40
N ASN A 45 -3.21 -23.23 9.97
CA ASN A 45 -4.24 -23.71 9.06
C ASN A 45 -5.66 -23.53 9.65
N LEU A 46 -5.81 -23.73 10.95
CA LEU A 46 -7.08 -23.48 11.63
C LEU A 46 -7.45 -21.98 11.64
N ILE A 47 -6.49 -21.09 11.90
CA ILE A 47 -6.70 -19.65 11.85
C ILE A 47 -7.07 -19.21 10.43
N ASP A 48 -6.37 -19.73 9.43
CA ASP A 48 -6.58 -19.39 8.02
C ASP A 48 -7.90 -19.96 7.46
N SER A 49 -8.55 -20.90 8.18
CA SER A 49 -9.88 -21.41 7.81
C SER A 49 -10.99 -20.36 8.01
N VAL A 50 -10.74 -19.30 8.78
CA VAL A 50 -11.68 -18.20 9.01
C VAL A 50 -11.09 -16.91 8.47
N TYR A 51 -11.45 -16.55 7.24
CA TYR A 51 -11.01 -15.32 6.64
C TYR A 51 -11.82 -14.11 7.15
N ARG A 52 -11.14 -13.13 7.72
CA ARG A 52 -11.74 -11.89 8.22
C ARG A 52 -11.27 -10.70 7.41
N ALA A 53 -12.19 -9.72 7.22
CA ALA A 53 -11.83 -8.47 6.56
C ALA A 53 -10.71 -7.74 7.34
N PRO A 54 -9.59 -7.37 6.69
CA PRO A 54 -8.45 -6.73 7.36
C PRO A 54 -8.75 -5.27 7.75
N PHE A 55 -9.74 -4.65 7.15
CA PHE A 55 -10.20 -3.29 7.45
C PHE A 55 -11.71 -3.14 7.19
N SER A 56 -12.30 -2.07 7.69
CA SER A 56 -13.69 -1.73 7.42
C SER A 56 -13.84 -1.18 6.00
N GLY A 57 -14.73 -1.76 5.21
CA GLY A 57 -14.93 -1.36 3.81
C GLY A 57 -16.19 -1.95 3.20
N LYS A 58 -16.39 -1.71 1.91
CA LYS A 58 -17.43 -2.36 1.11
C LYS A 58 -16.85 -3.53 0.34
N LEU A 59 -17.51 -4.68 0.45
CA LEU A 59 -17.20 -5.82 -0.39
C LEU A 59 -17.78 -5.58 -1.80
N ASP A 60 -16.89 -5.58 -2.77
CA ASP A 60 -17.23 -5.51 -4.19
C ASP A 60 -16.93 -6.88 -4.81
N ASN A 61 -17.90 -7.43 -5.55
CA ASN A 61 -17.80 -8.74 -6.19
C ASN A 61 -17.35 -9.86 -5.23
N SER A 62 -18.29 -10.42 -4.47
CA SER A 62 -18.07 -11.70 -3.79
C SER A 62 -18.21 -12.84 -4.81
N PHE A 63 -17.13 -13.62 -5.00
CA PHE A 63 -17.11 -14.77 -5.91
C PHE A 63 -17.35 -16.11 -5.19
N ILE A 64 -17.86 -16.06 -3.96
CA ILE A 64 -18.02 -17.23 -3.11
C ILE A 64 -19.48 -17.39 -2.72
N GLU A 65 -19.96 -18.62 -2.93
CA GLU A 65 -21.24 -19.09 -2.45
C GLU A 65 -21.02 -20.25 -1.47
N VAL A 66 -22.00 -20.50 -0.63
CA VAL A 66 -21.95 -21.63 0.32
C VAL A 66 -21.88 -22.93 -0.46
N GLY A 67 -20.94 -23.78 -0.12
CA GLY A 67 -20.70 -25.07 -0.80
C GLY A 67 -19.67 -25.04 -1.92
N VAL A 68 -19.11 -23.89 -2.23
CA VAL A 68 -18.03 -23.78 -3.23
C VAL A 68 -16.69 -24.11 -2.59
N GLU A 69 -15.93 -24.98 -3.22
CA GLU A 69 -14.56 -25.31 -2.81
C GLU A 69 -13.62 -24.13 -3.12
N VAL A 70 -12.83 -23.76 -2.13
CA VAL A 70 -11.85 -22.67 -2.21
C VAL A 70 -10.45 -23.26 -2.16
N SER A 71 -9.72 -23.12 -3.25
CA SER A 71 -8.31 -23.51 -3.34
C SER A 71 -7.38 -22.32 -3.01
N THR A 72 -6.15 -22.66 -2.64
CA THR A 72 -5.10 -21.65 -2.37
C THR A 72 -4.88 -20.74 -3.59
N GLY A 73 -4.86 -19.43 -3.34
CA GLY A 73 -4.66 -18.43 -4.41
C GLY A 73 -5.95 -17.97 -5.11
N ARG A 74 -7.10 -18.53 -4.78
CA ARG A 74 -8.38 -18.08 -5.34
C ARG A 74 -8.78 -16.73 -4.75
N ILE A 75 -9.16 -15.80 -5.61
CA ILE A 75 -9.70 -14.50 -5.19
C ILE A 75 -11.11 -14.72 -4.65
N LEU A 76 -11.34 -14.34 -3.40
CA LEU A 76 -12.61 -14.49 -2.71
C LEU A 76 -13.56 -13.32 -2.95
N GLY A 77 -13.01 -12.14 -3.15
CA GLY A 77 -13.74 -10.90 -3.37
C GLY A 77 -12.77 -9.71 -3.35
N LYS A 78 -13.30 -8.53 -3.60
CA LYS A 78 -12.56 -7.27 -3.55
C LYS A 78 -13.13 -6.39 -2.44
N LEU A 79 -12.32 -6.10 -1.43
CA LEU A 79 -12.69 -5.18 -0.35
C LEU A 79 -12.20 -3.77 -0.69
N LEU A 80 -13.12 -2.81 -0.74
CA LEU A 80 -12.84 -1.41 -1.04
C LEU A 80 -12.92 -0.59 0.24
N ASN A 81 -11.86 0.14 0.55
CA ASN A 81 -11.90 1.16 1.59
C ASN A 81 -12.55 2.43 1.00
N THR A 82 -13.78 2.70 1.42
CA THR A 82 -14.55 3.86 0.94
C THR A 82 -14.35 5.12 1.77
N LEU A 83 -13.64 5.03 2.88
CA LEU A 83 -13.36 6.15 3.79
C LEU A 83 -11.94 6.71 3.59
N ASP A 84 -11.08 5.96 2.93
CA ASP A 84 -9.70 6.35 2.67
C ASP A 84 -9.48 6.44 1.14
N LEU A 85 -9.98 7.52 0.56
CA LEU A 85 -9.88 7.76 -0.87
C LEU A 85 -8.74 8.74 -1.17
N SER A 86 -8.07 8.50 -2.27
CA SER A 86 -7.10 9.42 -2.84
C SER A 86 -7.43 9.72 -4.30
N VAL A 87 -7.17 10.92 -4.73
CA VAL A 87 -7.22 11.33 -6.13
C VAL A 87 -5.82 11.28 -6.72
N GLN A 88 -5.71 10.71 -7.91
CA GLN A 88 -4.50 10.75 -8.72
C GLN A 88 -4.74 11.65 -9.91
N PHE A 89 -3.84 12.58 -10.15
CA PHE A 89 -3.90 13.49 -11.28
C PHE A 89 -2.50 13.67 -11.87
N PHE A 90 -2.46 14.05 -13.13
CA PHE A 90 -1.23 14.27 -13.88
C PHE A 90 -0.95 15.76 -13.99
N VAL A 91 0.31 16.15 -13.84
CA VAL A 91 0.78 17.51 -14.01
C VAL A 91 1.94 17.52 -14.99
N GLY A 92 1.79 18.30 -16.08
CA GLY A 92 2.85 18.50 -17.07
C GLY A 92 4.07 19.20 -16.50
N GLU A 93 5.23 18.95 -17.08
CA GLU A 93 6.52 19.49 -16.62
C GLU A 93 6.53 21.02 -16.56
N SER A 94 5.93 21.70 -17.53
CA SER A 94 5.81 23.15 -17.57
C SER A 94 5.07 23.73 -16.35
N ILE A 95 4.04 23.02 -15.88
CA ILE A 95 3.27 23.44 -14.71
C ILE A 95 4.00 23.06 -13.42
N TYR A 96 4.59 21.86 -13.39
CA TYR A 96 5.29 21.36 -12.20
C TYR A 96 6.45 22.26 -11.77
N THR A 97 7.20 22.82 -12.71
CA THR A 97 8.30 23.75 -12.43
C THR A 97 7.85 25.02 -11.71
N HIS A 98 6.59 25.43 -11.90
CA HIS A 98 5.96 26.57 -11.21
C HIS A 98 5.27 26.19 -9.89
N LEU A 99 5.13 24.90 -9.60
CA LEU A 99 4.53 24.40 -8.37
C LEU A 99 5.62 24.11 -7.31
N SER A 100 6.27 25.16 -6.78
CA SER A 100 7.26 24.96 -5.73
C SER A 100 6.64 24.31 -4.49
N ASN A 101 7.27 23.22 -4.05
CA ASN A 101 6.95 22.51 -2.80
C ASN A 101 5.47 22.10 -2.65
N ILE A 102 4.96 21.36 -3.63
CA ILE A 102 3.54 20.92 -3.67
C ILE A 102 3.20 19.86 -2.63
N LEU A 103 4.20 19.13 -2.10
CA LEU A 103 3.98 18.12 -1.08
C LEU A 103 3.44 18.75 0.21
N GLY A 104 2.35 18.21 0.72
CA GLY A 104 1.68 18.72 1.91
C GLY A 104 0.76 19.93 1.68
N LYS A 105 0.65 20.45 0.44
CA LYS A 105 -0.30 21.51 0.11
C LYS A 105 -1.74 20.98 0.05
N ASP A 106 -2.65 21.89 0.35
CA ASP A 106 -4.07 21.63 0.23
C ASP A 106 -4.52 21.72 -1.22
N ALA A 107 -5.45 20.85 -1.59
CA ALA A 107 -6.08 20.81 -2.90
C ALA A 107 -7.60 20.76 -2.75
N GLN A 108 -8.30 21.35 -3.68
CA GLN A 108 -9.75 21.26 -3.78
C GLN A 108 -10.13 20.27 -4.88
N VAL A 109 -10.97 19.30 -4.54
CA VAL A 109 -11.41 18.27 -5.45
C VAL A 109 -12.89 18.47 -5.76
N PHE A 110 -13.20 18.73 -7.02
CA PHE A 110 -14.54 19.00 -7.50
C PHE A 110 -15.08 17.77 -8.23
N TRP A 111 -16.12 17.16 -7.67
CA TRP A 111 -16.86 16.12 -8.35
C TRP A 111 -18.12 16.70 -8.97
N LYS A 112 -18.11 16.80 -10.30
CA LYS A 112 -19.22 17.32 -11.10
C LYS A 112 -19.83 16.17 -11.89
N LYS A 113 -21.09 15.81 -11.62
CA LYS A 113 -21.82 14.82 -12.39
C LYS A 113 -23.24 15.32 -12.61
N SER A 114 -23.56 15.72 -13.84
CA SER A 114 -24.90 16.24 -14.19
C SER A 114 -25.34 17.36 -13.21
N ASN A 115 -26.38 17.14 -12.44
CA ASN A 115 -26.92 18.10 -11.47
C ASN A 115 -26.27 18.01 -10.09
N PHE A 116 -25.29 17.13 -9.89
CA PHE A 116 -24.62 16.94 -8.61
C PHE A 116 -23.25 17.60 -8.63
N LYS A 117 -23.02 18.51 -7.68
CA LYS A 117 -21.72 19.17 -7.46
C LYS A 117 -21.36 19.02 -6.01
N LYS A 118 -20.23 18.42 -5.71
CA LYS A 118 -19.69 18.34 -4.37
C LYS A 118 -18.19 18.59 -4.38
N ASN A 119 -17.73 19.36 -3.41
CA ASN A 119 -16.33 19.71 -3.22
C ASN A 119 -15.80 18.94 -2.03
N TYR A 120 -14.55 18.53 -2.12
CA TYR A 120 -13.82 17.84 -1.06
C TYR A 120 -12.47 18.54 -0.88
N SER A 121 -12.07 18.69 0.36
CA SER A 121 -10.70 19.06 0.67
C SER A 121 -9.80 17.85 0.54
N ALA A 122 -8.60 18.06 0.03
CA ALA A 122 -7.60 17.01 -0.12
C ALA A 122 -6.21 17.56 0.18
N LYS A 123 -5.30 16.69 0.58
CA LYS A 123 -3.91 17.06 0.87
C LYS A 123 -2.97 16.23 0.02
N VAL A 124 -2.04 16.90 -0.64
CA VAL A 124 -1.01 16.23 -1.45
C VAL A 124 -0.06 15.47 -0.55
N PHE A 125 0.08 14.17 -0.75
CA PHE A 125 0.94 13.32 0.06
C PHE A 125 1.99 12.55 -0.74
N TYR A 126 1.84 12.50 -2.08
CA TYR A 126 2.77 11.75 -2.92
C TYR A 126 2.95 12.43 -4.28
N ILE A 127 4.18 12.43 -4.75
CA ILE A 127 4.60 12.91 -6.07
C ILE A 127 5.54 11.85 -6.64
N ASP A 128 5.38 11.52 -7.92
CA ASP A 128 6.31 10.60 -8.60
C ASP A 128 7.74 11.12 -8.51
N SER A 129 8.68 10.23 -8.24
CA SER A 129 10.12 10.56 -8.14
C SER A 129 10.78 10.75 -9.50
N ALA A 130 10.13 10.36 -10.59
CA ALA A 130 10.64 10.46 -11.94
C ALA A 130 9.57 10.96 -12.90
N VAL A 131 9.99 11.78 -13.85
CA VAL A 131 9.14 12.27 -14.93
C VAL A 131 8.78 11.13 -15.86
N ASN A 132 7.50 10.98 -16.15
CA ASN A 132 7.03 10.08 -17.19
C ASN A 132 7.43 10.66 -18.56
N LYS A 133 8.36 9.97 -19.24
CA LYS A 133 8.94 10.44 -20.52
C LYS A 133 7.93 10.49 -21.68
N GLU A 134 6.93 9.60 -21.66
CA GLU A 134 5.91 9.53 -22.72
C GLU A 134 4.92 10.69 -22.64
N ARG A 135 4.64 11.17 -21.42
CA ARG A 135 3.64 12.21 -21.16
C ARG A 135 4.25 13.54 -20.70
N ALA A 136 5.58 13.62 -20.56
CA ALA A 136 6.32 14.79 -20.10
C ALA A 136 5.72 15.43 -18.83
N GLY A 137 5.65 14.66 -17.74
CA GLY A 137 5.11 15.16 -16.48
C GLY A 137 5.09 14.10 -15.37
N LEU A 138 4.45 14.43 -14.25
CA LEU A 138 4.44 13.67 -13.01
C LEU A 138 3.02 13.31 -12.59
N ASN A 139 2.83 12.12 -12.00
CA ASN A 139 1.60 11.83 -11.28
C ASN A 139 1.73 12.30 -9.83
N ILE A 140 0.67 12.92 -9.37
CA ILE A 140 0.54 13.43 -8.01
C ILE A 140 -0.66 12.76 -7.38
N LYS A 141 -0.56 12.43 -6.08
CA LYS A 141 -1.69 11.88 -5.32
C LYS A 141 -2.00 12.79 -4.15
N ALA A 142 -3.28 13.10 -4.01
CA ALA A 142 -3.80 13.82 -2.86
C ALA A 142 -4.84 12.97 -2.14
N LYS A 143 -4.75 12.92 -0.83
CA LYS A 143 -5.68 12.20 0.04
C LYS A 143 -6.87 13.09 0.33
N LEU A 144 -8.08 12.58 0.11
CA LEU A 144 -9.29 13.29 0.45
C LEU A 144 -9.47 13.29 1.96
N GLU A 145 -9.89 14.42 2.48
CA GLU A 145 -10.20 14.63 3.89
C GLU A 145 -11.72 14.58 4.12
N GLU A 146 -12.13 14.25 5.34
CA GLU A 146 -13.51 14.33 5.81
C GLU A 146 -14.56 13.54 5.00
N ILE A 147 -14.19 12.35 4.50
CA ILE A 147 -15.13 11.47 3.82
C ILE A 147 -16.00 10.76 4.85
N SER A 148 -17.32 10.88 4.70
CA SER A 148 -18.27 10.16 5.55
C SER A 148 -18.71 8.82 4.92
N LYS A 149 -19.25 7.90 5.75
CA LYS A 149 -19.75 6.59 5.29
C LYS A 149 -20.86 6.68 4.25
N ASN A 150 -21.62 7.78 4.26
CA ASN A 150 -22.74 8.00 3.34
C ASN A 150 -22.35 8.87 2.14
N ASP A 151 -21.06 9.17 1.97
CA ASP A 151 -20.60 9.94 0.83
C ASP A 151 -20.85 9.20 -0.47
N PRO A 152 -21.41 9.88 -1.48
CA PRO A 152 -21.71 9.27 -2.77
C PRO A 152 -20.47 9.04 -3.64
N ILE A 153 -19.33 9.64 -3.30
CA ILE A 153 -18.07 9.48 -4.05
C ILE A 153 -17.57 8.03 -3.95
N LYS A 154 -17.15 7.48 -5.06
CA LYS A 154 -16.65 6.10 -5.15
C LYS A 154 -15.32 6.07 -5.88
N PRO A 155 -14.47 5.05 -5.62
CA PRO A 155 -13.28 4.83 -6.43
C PRO A 155 -13.63 4.71 -7.93
N GLY A 156 -12.80 5.29 -8.79
CA GLY A 156 -12.98 5.23 -10.24
C GLY A 156 -13.80 6.40 -10.85
N VAL A 157 -14.26 7.35 -10.05
CA VAL A 157 -14.90 8.57 -10.59
C VAL A 157 -13.85 9.56 -11.09
N PHE A 158 -14.20 10.32 -12.13
CA PHE A 158 -13.41 11.44 -12.59
C PHE A 158 -13.75 12.69 -11.80
N VAL A 159 -12.71 13.42 -11.42
CA VAL A 159 -12.80 14.64 -10.63
C VAL A 159 -11.88 15.71 -11.21
N GLU A 160 -12.21 16.95 -10.95
CA GLU A 160 -11.35 18.10 -11.23
C GLU A 160 -10.60 18.47 -9.96
N VAL A 161 -9.29 18.69 -10.07
CA VAL A 161 -8.43 19.03 -8.94
C VAL A 161 -7.88 20.45 -9.15
N VAL A 162 -8.07 21.30 -8.16
CA VAL A 162 -7.53 22.66 -8.13
C VAL A 162 -6.53 22.75 -6.99
N ILE A 163 -5.31 23.16 -7.31
CA ILE A 163 -4.25 23.38 -6.35
C ILE A 163 -3.80 24.83 -6.46
N GLN A 164 -3.60 25.46 -5.33
CA GLN A 164 -3.09 26.82 -5.30
C GLN A 164 -1.61 26.85 -5.72
N GLY A 165 -1.34 27.49 -6.83
CA GLY A 165 0.00 27.72 -7.36
C GLY A 165 0.75 28.80 -6.59
N VAL A 166 1.92 29.18 -7.11
CA VAL A 166 2.67 30.35 -6.64
C VAL A 166 2.05 31.59 -7.27
N ALA A 167 1.83 32.62 -6.48
CA ALA A 167 1.41 33.92 -6.99
C ALA A 167 2.54 34.50 -7.85
N ILE A 168 2.26 34.79 -9.12
CA ILE A 168 3.19 35.48 -10.00
C ILE A 168 2.99 36.96 -9.74
N GLN A 169 4.01 37.61 -9.20
CA GLN A 169 3.98 39.06 -8.97
C GLN A 169 4.18 39.80 -10.30
N GLU A 170 3.63 41.00 -10.39
CA GLU A 170 3.74 41.88 -11.57
C GLU A 170 3.25 41.18 -12.86
N SER A 171 2.20 40.44 -12.78
CA SER A 171 1.57 39.76 -13.92
C SER A 171 0.17 40.30 -14.15
N PHE A 172 -0.24 40.29 -15.41
CA PHE A 172 -1.60 40.62 -15.81
C PHE A 172 -2.14 39.52 -16.70
N LEU A 173 -3.44 39.25 -16.57
CA LEU A 173 -4.12 38.25 -17.35
C LEU A 173 -4.40 38.78 -18.75
N VAL A 174 -3.97 38.04 -19.76
CA VAL A 174 -4.20 38.35 -21.17
C VAL A 174 -4.93 37.20 -21.81
N ASP A 175 -5.90 37.50 -22.65
CA ASP A 175 -6.57 36.49 -23.47
C ASP A 175 -5.57 35.94 -24.51
N GLU A 176 -5.54 34.61 -24.66
CA GLU A 176 -4.64 33.91 -25.59
C GLU A 176 -4.79 34.42 -27.03
N ASN A 177 -6.02 34.79 -27.43
CA ASN A 177 -6.29 35.38 -28.75
C ASN A 177 -5.74 36.79 -28.94
N SER A 178 -5.30 37.43 -27.87
CA SER A 178 -4.72 38.79 -27.92
C SER A 178 -3.19 38.77 -28.07
N ILE A 179 -2.59 37.57 -28.08
CA ILE A 179 -1.16 37.40 -28.27
C ILE A 179 -0.88 37.20 -29.76
N TYR A 180 -0.10 38.07 -30.35
CA TYR A 180 0.33 38.01 -31.74
C TYR A 180 1.75 37.43 -31.84
N GLU A 181 1.95 36.46 -32.74
CA GLU A 181 3.23 35.77 -32.95
C GLU A 181 3.86 35.19 -31.64
N ASP A 182 3.03 34.71 -30.70
CA ASP A 182 3.45 34.17 -29.39
C ASP A 182 4.33 35.10 -28.54
N LYS A 183 4.39 36.45 -28.86
CA LYS A 183 5.31 37.36 -28.21
C LYS A 183 4.74 38.77 -28.00
N PHE A 184 3.82 39.25 -28.81
CA PHE A 184 3.41 40.62 -28.82
C PHE A 184 1.97 40.83 -28.41
N ILE A 185 1.71 41.84 -27.62
CA ILE A 185 0.37 42.30 -27.26
C ILE A 185 0.27 43.74 -27.70
N TYR A 186 -0.77 44.07 -28.45
CA TYR A 186 -1.05 45.46 -28.83
C TYR A 186 -1.95 46.11 -27.79
N ILE A 187 -1.50 47.24 -27.25
CA ILE A 187 -2.30 48.09 -26.36
C ILE A 187 -2.81 49.26 -27.23
N LEU A 188 -4.12 49.44 -27.20
CA LEU A 188 -4.74 50.64 -27.77
C LEU A 188 -4.65 51.75 -26.69
N GLU A 189 -3.97 52.85 -27.03
CA GLU A 189 -3.99 54.07 -26.22
C GLU A 189 -5.26 54.87 -26.44
#